data_49d04793f7fbea180e743f31027dbe25
#
_entry.id   49d04793f7fbea180e743f31027dbe25
#
_cell.length_a   1.000
_cell.length_b   1.000
_cell.length_c   1.000
_cell.angle_alpha   90.00
_cell.angle_beta   90.00
_cell.angle_gamma   90.00
#
_symmetry.space_group_name_H-M   'P 1'
#
loop_
_entity.id
_entity.type
_entity.pdbx_description
1 polymer ?
#
loop_
_entity_poly.entity_id
_entity_poly.type
_entity_poly.pdbx_seq_one_letter_code
_entity_poly.pdbx_strand_id
1 'polypeptide(L)'
;LLKAGACIQIHPQGYSMYPFIDPRRDEVVLAGIEDGSALRRGDVVLYRRENGMLVLHRIYKIGQDGLYLLGDHQTAIEGPVRREQVKGKMTGMVRDGRYMDVGNPGYRMLSVVWLWLRPARRAIMVPAARLRRMVRFALFRRNNKRYNK
;
A
#
# COMPACT_ATOMS: atom_id res chain seq x y z
N LEU A 1 1.46 8.32 18.49
CA LEU A 1 0.10 8.65 18.04
C LEU A 1 0.18 9.97 17.31
N LEU A 2 -0.19 9.97 16.04
CA LEU A 2 -0.31 11.21 15.27
C LEU A 2 -1.44 12.03 15.88
N LYS A 3 -1.08 13.19 16.44
CA LYS A 3 -2.09 14.20 16.81
C LYS A 3 -2.81 14.65 15.54
N ALA A 4 -4.06 15.02 15.68
CA ALA A 4 -4.81 15.65 14.61
C ALA A 4 -4.01 16.83 14.03
N GLY A 5 -3.93 16.90 12.70
CA GLY A 5 -3.14 17.91 11.98
C GLY A 5 -1.63 17.66 11.89
N ALA A 6 -1.06 16.69 12.62
CA ALA A 6 0.34 16.32 12.46
C ALA A 6 0.54 15.45 11.22
N CYS A 7 1.60 15.71 10.46
CA CYS A 7 2.03 14.86 9.35
C CYS A 7 3.36 14.19 9.70
N ILE A 8 3.49 12.93 9.34
CA ILE A 8 4.75 12.20 9.43
C ILE A 8 5.07 11.53 8.10
N GLN A 9 6.34 11.37 7.84
CA GLN A 9 6.87 10.62 6.71
C GLN A 9 7.53 9.34 7.24
N ILE A 10 7.17 8.21 6.67
CA ILE A 10 7.65 6.90 7.10
C ILE A 10 8.10 6.05 5.91
N HIS A 11 9.09 5.19 6.13
CA HIS A 11 9.41 4.11 5.22
C HIS A 11 8.54 2.89 5.56
N PRO A 12 7.63 2.48 4.68
CA PRO A 12 6.80 1.31 4.92
C PRO A 12 7.66 0.03 4.93
N GLN A 13 7.34 -0.88 5.83
CA GLN A 13 7.98 -2.20 5.89
C GLN A 13 7.13 -3.23 5.14
N GLY A 14 7.79 -4.12 4.40
CA GLY A 14 7.12 -5.20 3.68
C GLY A 14 6.42 -4.76 2.39
N TYR A 15 5.90 -5.74 1.65
CA TYR A 15 5.37 -5.57 0.30
C TYR A 15 3.84 -5.64 0.21
N SER A 16 3.12 -5.52 1.33
CA SER A 16 1.66 -5.65 1.34
C SER A 16 0.94 -4.61 0.47
N MET A 17 1.57 -3.44 0.26
CA MET A 17 1.02 -2.34 -0.53
C MET A 17 1.61 -2.25 -1.95
N TYR A 18 2.45 -3.22 -2.36
CA TYR A 18 2.94 -3.30 -3.72
C TYR A 18 1.76 -3.62 -4.69
N PRO A 19 1.68 -3.09 -5.92
CA PRO A 19 2.68 -2.27 -6.62
C PRO A 19 2.57 -0.75 -6.38
N PHE A 20 1.57 -0.28 -5.66
CA PHE A 20 1.36 1.16 -5.46
C PHE A 20 2.46 1.78 -4.60
N ILE A 21 2.92 1.08 -3.58
CA ILE A 21 3.99 1.51 -2.69
C ILE A 21 5.07 0.43 -2.72
N ASP A 22 6.26 0.81 -3.18
CA ASP A 22 7.45 -0.05 -3.14
C ASP A 22 8.32 0.36 -1.95
N PRO A 23 8.47 -0.49 -0.91
CA PRO A 23 9.18 -0.13 0.32
C PRO A 23 10.67 0.16 0.11
N ARG A 24 11.22 -0.13 -1.06
CA ARG A 24 12.64 0.11 -1.36
C ARG A 24 12.94 1.53 -1.83
N ARG A 25 11.90 2.30 -2.24
CA ARG A 25 12.07 3.63 -2.85
C ARG A 25 11.03 4.65 -2.42
N ASP A 26 9.91 4.17 -1.88
CA ASP A 26 8.77 5.04 -1.61
C ASP A 26 8.69 5.30 -0.11
N GLU A 27 8.48 6.56 0.24
CA GLU A 27 8.14 6.99 1.60
C GLU A 27 6.69 7.44 1.62
N VAL A 28 5.99 7.14 2.68
CA VAL A 28 4.56 7.44 2.83
C VAL A 28 4.37 8.62 3.77
N VAL A 29 3.62 9.60 3.32
CA VAL A 29 3.22 10.75 4.13
C VAL A 29 1.85 10.47 4.72
N LEU A 30 1.77 10.46 6.05
CA LEU A 30 0.57 10.21 6.82
C LEU A 30 0.16 11.45 7.58
N ALA A 31 -1.11 11.82 7.49
CA ALA A 31 -1.72 12.81 8.38
C ALA A 31 -2.49 12.13 9.50
N GLY A 32 -2.42 12.69 10.70
CA GLY A 32 -3.29 12.32 11.80
C GLY A 32 -4.75 12.57 11.43
N ILE A 33 -5.63 11.69 11.89
CA ILE A 33 -7.07 11.82 11.67
C ILE A 33 -7.74 12.27 12.97
N GLU A 34 -8.70 13.19 12.84
CA GLU A 34 -9.60 13.57 13.92
C GLU A 34 -10.79 12.62 14.00
N ASP A 35 -11.40 12.54 15.17
CA ASP A 35 -12.69 11.89 15.33
C ASP A 35 -13.69 12.58 14.37
N GLY A 36 -14.31 11.79 13.49
CA GLY A 36 -15.20 12.30 12.45
C GLY A 36 -14.55 12.57 11.10
N SER A 37 -13.21 12.45 10.96
CA SER A 37 -12.55 12.55 9.66
C SER A 37 -13.16 11.59 8.64
N ALA A 38 -13.46 12.12 7.44
CA ALA A 38 -14.07 11.35 6.38
C ALA A 38 -13.09 10.35 5.79
N LEU A 39 -13.24 9.10 6.19
CA LEU A 39 -12.58 7.96 5.56
C LEU A 39 -13.44 7.48 4.39
N ARG A 40 -12.81 7.15 3.27
CA ARG A 40 -13.47 6.72 2.04
C ARG A 40 -12.88 5.41 1.54
N ARG A 41 -13.66 4.64 0.82
CA ARG A 41 -13.15 3.50 0.06
C ARG A 41 -12.01 3.94 -0.86
N GLY A 42 -10.90 3.19 -0.83
CA GLY A 42 -9.70 3.50 -1.59
C GLY A 42 -8.64 4.29 -0.80
N ASP A 43 -9.00 4.91 0.32
CA ASP A 43 -8.00 5.55 1.18
C ASP A 43 -7.04 4.51 1.76
N VAL A 44 -5.77 4.89 1.88
CA VAL A 44 -4.76 4.08 2.57
C VAL A 44 -4.62 4.61 3.98
N VAL A 45 -4.72 3.72 4.97
CA VAL A 45 -4.69 4.07 6.39
C VAL A 45 -3.65 3.27 7.13
N LEU A 46 -3.02 3.91 8.11
CA LEU A 46 -2.21 3.27 9.14
C LEU A 46 -3.13 2.92 10.29
N TYR A 47 -3.22 1.66 10.67
CA TYR A 47 -4.03 1.22 11.80
C TYR A 47 -3.24 0.28 12.70
N ARG A 48 -3.70 0.15 13.93
CA ARG A 48 -3.11 -0.72 14.94
C ARG A 48 -3.98 -1.97 15.10
N ARG A 49 -3.40 -3.12 14.85
CA ARG A 49 -4.02 -4.42 15.14
C ARG A 49 -4.14 -4.63 16.66
N GLU A 50 -4.97 -5.57 17.09
CA GLU A 50 -5.13 -5.92 18.52
C GLU A 50 -3.83 -6.40 19.16
N ASN A 51 -2.97 -7.06 18.40
CA ASN A 51 -1.62 -7.46 18.85
C ASN A 51 -0.61 -6.29 18.92
N GLY A 52 -1.05 -5.05 18.70
CA GLY A 52 -0.23 -3.85 18.78
C GLY A 52 0.53 -3.48 17.50
N MET A 53 0.56 -4.36 16.50
CA MET A 53 1.27 -4.13 15.23
C MET A 53 0.62 -3.01 14.43
N LEU A 54 1.44 -2.07 13.93
CA LEU A 54 1.02 -1.04 12.99
C LEU A 54 1.07 -1.57 11.56
N VAL A 55 -0.01 -1.41 10.84
CA VAL A 55 -0.16 -1.92 9.46
C VAL A 55 -0.71 -0.82 8.56
N LEU A 56 -0.19 -0.76 7.35
CA LEU A 56 -0.64 0.17 6.31
C LEU A 56 -1.42 -0.62 5.26
N HIS A 57 -2.74 -0.41 5.18
CA HIS A 57 -3.59 -1.06 4.20
C HIS A 57 -4.60 -0.09 3.61
N ARG A 58 -5.24 -0.52 2.50
CA ARG A 58 -6.25 0.25 1.79
C ARG A 58 -7.65 -0.12 2.26
N ILE A 59 -8.53 0.87 2.42
CA ILE A 59 -9.94 0.66 2.73
C ILE A 59 -10.63 0.03 1.52
N TYR A 60 -11.01 -1.24 1.68
CA TYR A 60 -11.78 -2.00 0.69
C TYR A 60 -13.26 -1.70 0.79
N LYS A 61 -13.80 -1.67 2.02
CA LYS A 61 -15.22 -1.44 2.31
C LYS A 61 -15.36 -0.78 3.68
N ILE A 62 -16.38 0.06 3.82
CA ILE A 62 -16.82 0.61 5.11
C ILE A 62 -18.16 -0.06 5.41
N GLY A 63 -18.22 -0.84 6.49
CA GLY A 63 -19.41 -1.50 7.00
C GLY A 63 -20.02 -0.74 8.18
N GLN A 64 -21.16 -1.22 8.66
CA GLN A 64 -21.78 -0.71 9.88
C GLN A 64 -20.96 -1.09 11.13
N ASP A 65 -20.30 -2.23 11.08
CA ASP A 65 -19.50 -2.83 12.13
C ASP A 65 -18.03 -2.40 12.11
N GLY A 66 -17.57 -1.68 11.09
CA GLY A 66 -16.20 -1.19 10.98
C GLY A 66 -15.64 -1.13 9.57
N LEU A 67 -14.32 -1.00 9.51
CA LEU A 67 -13.58 -0.90 8.27
C LEU A 67 -13.05 -2.28 7.85
N TYR A 68 -13.15 -2.57 6.57
CA TYR A 68 -12.56 -3.75 5.94
C TYR A 68 -11.37 -3.30 5.09
N LEU A 69 -10.18 -3.80 5.43
CA LEU A 69 -8.91 -3.35 4.89
C LEU A 69 -8.26 -4.43 4.04
N LEU A 70 -7.47 -4.01 3.06
CA LEU A 70 -6.82 -4.91 2.11
C LEU A 70 -5.46 -4.35 1.71
N GLY A 71 -4.42 -5.17 1.79
CA GLY A 71 -3.13 -4.87 1.18
C GLY A 71 -3.21 -4.96 -0.35
N ASP A 72 -2.55 -4.03 -1.05
CA ASP A 72 -2.58 -4.00 -2.52
C ASP A 72 -1.96 -5.25 -3.17
N HIS A 73 -1.05 -5.92 -2.46
CA HIS A 73 -0.47 -7.22 -2.86
C HIS A 73 -1.23 -8.43 -2.32
N GLN A 74 -2.30 -8.22 -1.58
CA GLN A 74 -3.03 -9.29 -0.89
C GLN A 74 -4.41 -9.51 -1.51
N THR A 75 -4.99 -10.67 -1.22
CA THR A 75 -6.38 -11.02 -1.56
C THR A 75 -7.26 -11.23 -0.32
N ALA A 76 -6.63 -11.47 0.83
CA ALA A 76 -7.33 -11.60 2.11
C ALA A 76 -7.74 -10.21 2.63
N ILE A 77 -9.01 -10.09 3.00
CA ILE A 77 -9.57 -8.89 3.61
C ILE A 77 -9.40 -9.03 5.12
N GLU A 78 -8.97 -7.95 5.75
CA GLU A 78 -8.84 -7.85 7.19
C GLU A 78 -9.93 -6.93 7.73
N GLY A 79 -10.63 -7.35 8.77
CA GLY A 79 -11.70 -6.59 9.42
C GLY A 79 -12.74 -7.48 10.11
N PRO A 80 -13.71 -6.87 10.82
CA PRO A 80 -13.88 -5.42 10.95
C PRO A 80 -12.81 -4.76 11.83
N VAL A 81 -12.26 -3.65 11.37
CA VAL A 81 -11.33 -2.81 12.12
C VAL A 81 -12.08 -1.58 12.62
N ARG A 82 -12.02 -1.31 13.94
CA ARG A 82 -12.69 -0.15 14.54
C ARG A 82 -12.00 1.15 14.13
N ARG A 83 -12.75 2.24 14.06
CA ARG A 83 -12.20 3.57 13.68
C ARG A 83 -11.09 4.03 14.62
N GLU A 84 -11.20 3.74 15.91
CA GLU A 84 -10.22 4.12 16.95
C GLU A 84 -8.86 3.43 16.75
N GLN A 85 -8.84 2.30 16.03
CA GLN A 85 -7.61 1.60 15.68
C GLN A 85 -6.85 2.33 14.55
N VAL A 86 -7.51 3.18 13.77
CA VAL A 86 -6.87 3.96 12.71
C VAL A 86 -6.07 5.10 13.34
N LYS A 87 -4.80 5.23 12.96
CA LYS A 87 -3.84 6.16 13.56
C LYS A 87 -3.45 7.29 12.62
N GLY A 88 -3.69 7.09 11.33
CA GLY A 88 -3.42 8.10 10.31
C GLY A 88 -3.91 7.67 8.94
N LYS A 89 -4.05 8.65 8.06
CA LYS A 89 -4.44 8.48 6.67
C LYS A 89 -3.31 8.96 5.77
N MET A 90 -3.05 8.22 4.72
CA MET A 90 -2.07 8.61 3.70
C MET A 90 -2.59 9.80 2.90
N THR A 91 -1.79 10.86 2.86
CA THR A 91 -2.05 12.07 2.08
C THR A 91 -1.17 12.15 0.86
N GLY A 92 0.00 11.53 0.89
CA GLY A 92 0.93 11.53 -0.21
C GLY A 92 1.99 10.45 -0.07
N MET A 93 2.84 10.37 -1.07
CA MET A 93 4.06 9.59 -1.04
C MET A 93 5.20 10.37 -1.68
N VAL A 94 6.42 10.11 -1.22
CA VAL A 94 7.63 10.60 -1.85
C VAL A 94 8.29 9.45 -2.60
N ARG A 95 8.50 9.64 -3.89
CA ARG A 95 9.12 8.67 -4.79
C ARG A 95 10.26 9.34 -5.54
N ASP A 96 11.47 8.82 -5.38
CA ASP A 96 12.68 9.38 -6.00
C ASP A 96 12.82 10.90 -5.72
N GLY A 97 12.53 11.31 -4.47
CA GLY A 97 12.57 12.70 -4.01
C GLY A 97 11.40 13.59 -4.48
N ARG A 98 10.42 13.03 -5.21
CA ARG A 98 9.25 13.79 -5.71
C ARG A 98 8.01 13.44 -4.90
N TYR A 99 7.36 14.47 -4.37
CA TYR A 99 6.08 14.32 -3.69
C TYR A 99 4.95 14.04 -4.69
N MET A 100 4.12 13.08 -4.38
CA MET A 100 2.91 12.71 -5.12
C MET A 100 1.71 12.72 -4.19
N ASP A 101 0.74 13.59 -4.49
CA ASP A 101 -0.51 13.66 -3.75
C ASP A 101 -1.43 12.49 -4.13
N VAL A 102 -1.88 11.73 -3.13
CA VAL A 102 -2.85 10.64 -3.32
C VAL A 102 -4.29 11.14 -3.46
N GLY A 103 -4.56 12.41 -3.17
CA GLY A 103 -5.81 13.08 -3.46
C GLY A 103 -6.06 13.31 -4.96
N ASN A 104 -5.01 13.21 -5.78
CA ASN A 104 -5.10 13.37 -7.23
C ASN A 104 -6.16 12.41 -7.83
N PRO A 105 -7.07 12.89 -8.67
CA PRO A 105 -8.13 12.08 -9.29
C PRO A 105 -7.62 10.85 -10.03
N GLY A 106 -6.49 10.97 -10.74
CA GLY A 106 -5.87 9.86 -11.46
C GLY A 106 -5.42 8.73 -10.52
N TYR A 107 -4.75 9.08 -9.40
CA TYR A 107 -4.37 8.10 -8.38
C TYR A 107 -5.60 7.42 -7.76
N ARG A 108 -6.65 8.20 -7.46
CA ARG A 108 -7.89 7.68 -6.88
C ARG A 108 -8.60 6.71 -7.83
N MET A 109 -8.73 7.08 -9.10
CA MET A 109 -9.32 6.22 -10.12
C MET A 109 -8.54 4.91 -10.25
N LEU A 110 -7.21 4.98 -10.34
CA LEU A 110 -6.34 3.81 -10.42
C LEU A 110 -6.48 2.92 -9.17
N SER A 111 -6.59 3.51 -7.99
CA SER A 111 -6.80 2.79 -6.73
C SER A 111 -8.14 2.04 -6.72
N VAL A 112 -9.21 2.65 -7.21
CA VAL A 112 -10.54 2.02 -7.29
C VAL A 112 -10.52 0.87 -8.30
N VAL A 113 -9.94 1.09 -9.48
CA VAL A 113 -9.79 0.03 -10.50
C VAL A 113 -9.00 -1.14 -9.93
N TRP A 114 -7.93 -0.87 -9.18
CA TRP A 114 -7.12 -1.91 -8.53
C TRP A 114 -7.91 -2.72 -7.50
N LEU A 115 -8.79 -2.06 -6.73
CA LEU A 115 -9.68 -2.76 -5.82
C LEU A 115 -10.68 -3.67 -6.56
N TRP A 116 -11.16 -3.24 -7.71
CA TRP A 116 -12.03 -4.04 -8.57
C TRP A 116 -11.33 -5.28 -9.15
N LEU A 117 -10.06 -5.14 -9.50
CA LEU A 117 -9.22 -6.23 -10.02
C LEU A 117 -8.81 -7.25 -8.96
N ARG A 118 -9.28 -7.12 -7.71
CA ARG A 118 -8.95 -8.04 -6.62
C ARG A 118 -9.03 -9.52 -6.99
N PRO A 119 -10.11 -10.05 -7.60
CA PRO A 119 -10.19 -11.45 -7.94
C PRO A 119 -9.15 -11.87 -8.98
N ALA A 120 -8.79 -10.98 -9.89
CA ALA A 120 -7.80 -11.22 -10.94
C ALA A 120 -6.35 -10.99 -10.50
N ARG A 121 -6.09 -10.43 -9.31
CA ARG A 121 -4.72 -10.08 -8.85
C ARG A 121 -3.76 -11.25 -8.87
N ARG A 122 -4.22 -12.44 -8.46
CA ARG A 122 -3.39 -13.66 -8.50
C ARG A 122 -2.94 -13.99 -9.92
N ALA A 123 -3.84 -13.88 -10.88
CA ALA A 123 -3.53 -14.13 -12.29
C ALA A 123 -2.58 -13.07 -12.87
N ILE A 124 -2.67 -11.82 -12.42
CA ILE A 124 -1.81 -10.72 -12.87
C ILE A 124 -0.43 -10.76 -12.21
N MET A 125 -0.36 -11.03 -10.90
CA MET A 125 0.89 -10.92 -10.14
C MET A 125 1.79 -12.14 -10.24
N VAL A 126 1.23 -13.35 -10.41
CA VAL A 126 2.03 -14.57 -10.57
C VAL A 126 2.86 -14.56 -11.86
N PRO A 127 2.32 -14.24 -13.03
CA PRO A 127 3.12 -14.11 -14.25
C PRO A 127 4.17 -13.01 -14.16
N ALA A 128 3.84 -11.85 -13.58
CA ALA A 128 4.78 -10.75 -13.40
C ALA A 128 5.97 -11.13 -12.50
N ALA A 129 5.72 -11.88 -11.44
CA ALA A 129 6.78 -12.40 -10.55
C ALA A 129 7.67 -13.42 -11.28
N ARG A 130 7.06 -14.33 -12.07
CA ARG A 130 7.80 -15.29 -12.90
C ARG A 130 8.66 -14.61 -13.95
N LEU A 131 8.09 -13.62 -14.66
CA LEU A 131 8.81 -12.84 -15.67
C LEU A 131 10.01 -12.10 -15.05
N ARG A 132 9.84 -11.44 -13.90
CA ARG A 132 10.94 -10.79 -13.19
C ARG A 132 12.04 -11.78 -12.79
N ARG A 133 11.67 -12.97 -12.36
CA ARG A 133 12.62 -14.04 -12.00
C ARG A 133 13.39 -14.51 -13.22
N MET A 134 12.73 -14.68 -14.37
CA MET A 134 13.36 -15.06 -15.64
C MET A 134 14.34 -13.99 -16.14
N VAL A 135 13.91 -12.73 -16.13
CA VAL A 135 14.75 -11.59 -16.54
C VAL A 135 15.99 -11.47 -15.64
N ARG A 136 15.83 -11.60 -14.32
CA ARG A 136 16.94 -11.55 -13.37
C ARG A 136 17.92 -12.69 -13.59
N PHE A 137 17.42 -13.90 -13.85
CA PHE A 137 18.25 -15.07 -14.15
C PHE A 137 19.00 -14.90 -15.48
N ALA A 138 18.34 -14.37 -16.50
CA ALA A 138 18.98 -14.10 -17.81
C ALA A 138 20.09 -13.04 -17.70
N LEU A 139 19.86 -11.97 -16.93
CA LEU A 139 20.86 -10.93 -16.69
C LEU A 139 22.04 -11.45 -15.87
N PHE A 140 21.79 -12.27 -14.85
CA PHE A 140 22.85 -12.90 -14.06
C PHE A 140 23.73 -13.83 -14.93
N ARG A 141 23.11 -14.62 -15.81
CA ARG A 141 23.82 -15.52 -16.73
C ARG A 141 24.64 -14.76 -17.75
N ARG A 142 24.16 -13.58 -18.20
CA ARG A 142 24.88 -12.70 -19.14
C ARG A 142 26.10 -12.04 -18.48
N ASN A 143 26.01 -11.64 -17.23
CA ASN A 143 27.14 -11.07 -16.48
C ASN A 143 28.22 -12.11 -16.20
N ASN A 144 27.83 -13.33 -15.83
CA ASN A 144 28.80 -14.39 -15.52
C ASN A 144 29.60 -14.85 -16.74
N LYS A 145 29.04 -14.74 -17.97
CA LYS A 145 29.77 -15.00 -19.22
C LYS A 145 30.80 -13.93 -19.57
N ARG A 146 30.72 -12.72 -18.98
CA ARG A 146 31.72 -11.64 -19.18
C ARG A 146 32.94 -11.77 -18.28
N TYR A 147 32.85 -12.50 -17.15
CA TYR A 147 33.97 -12.72 -16.24
C TYR A 147 34.79 -13.96 -16.57
N ASN A 148 34.34 -14.85 -17.45
CA ASN A 148 35.01 -16.06 -17.88
C ASN A 148 35.62 -15.97 -19.29
N LYS A 149 35.89 -14.76 -19.77
CA LYS A 149 36.76 -14.46 -20.91
C LYS A 149 37.86 -13.51 -20.45
#